data_322a5d0e219337909a28e799370493f7
#
_entry.id   322a5d0e219337909a28e799370493f7
#
_cell.length_a   1.000
_cell.length_b   1.000
_cell.length_c   1.000
_cell.angle_alpha   90.00
_cell.angle_beta   90.00
_cell.angle_gamma   90.00
#
_symmetry.space_group_name_H-M   'P 1'
#
loop_
_entity.id
_entity.type
_entity.pdbx_description
1 polymer ?
#
loop_
_entity_poly.entity_id
_entity_poly.type
_entity_poly.pdbx_seq_one_letter_code
_entity_poly.pdbx_strand_id
1 'polypeptide(L)'
;MGRVDDDLEQRLARAKAGDGRAFEELMAPLVDPAFRLAMTMLKDRQAAEDAVQESALKAWRHLDRFRSGSSLRPWFLSIVANQCRDVRRARWWGVQRLAEIVQRPAHDDRWAERMDLDAALDRLPQHHLAVLSLYYHLDLPIDEVARVLGCSEAGARQRIHRALVALRPAMLPEVNG
;
A
#
# COMPACT_ATOMS: atom_id res chain seq x y z
N MET A 1 9.98 -3.97 -28.35
CA MET A 1 8.88 -4.02 -27.40
C MET A 1 8.32 -5.43 -27.25
N GLY A 2 8.22 -6.27 -28.30
CA GLY A 2 7.62 -7.62 -28.23
C GLY A 2 8.31 -8.70 -27.37
N ARG A 3 9.62 -8.64 -27.16
CA ARG A 3 10.36 -9.74 -26.51
C ARG A 3 10.21 -9.80 -24.98
N VAL A 4 10.00 -8.67 -24.32
CA VAL A 4 9.80 -8.59 -22.85
C VAL A 4 8.37 -8.97 -22.49
N ASP A 5 7.40 -8.66 -23.34
CA ASP A 5 6.00 -9.00 -23.14
C ASP A 5 5.77 -10.51 -23.34
N ASP A 6 6.44 -11.13 -24.34
CA ASP A 6 6.37 -12.58 -24.58
C ASP A 6 6.96 -13.38 -23.40
N ASP A 7 8.06 -12.93 -22.81
CA ASP A 7 8.69 -13.58 -21.66
C ASP A 7 7.81 -13.48 -20.39
N LEU A 8 7.17 -12.34 -20.17
CA LEU A 8 6.21 -12.15 -19.06
C LEU A 8 4.99 -13.07 -19.22
N GLU A 9 4.42 -13.13 -20.42
CA GLU A 9 3.27 -14.00 -20.71
C GLU A 9 3.61 -15.47 -20.57
N GLN A 10 4.80 -15.89 -21.02
CA GLN A 10 5.27 -17.26 -20.87
C GLN A 10 5.45 -17.65 -19.40
N ARG A 11 6.06 -16.76 -18.57
CA ARG A 11 6.19 -17.00 -17.12
C ARG A 11 4.81 -17.05 -16.44
N LEU A 12 3.90 -16.16 -16.83
CA LEU A 12 2.54 -16.15 -16.31
C LEU A 12 1.81 -17.47 -16.64
N ALA A 13 1.92 -17.97 -17.86
CA ALA A 13 1.32 -19.24 -18.26
C ALA A 13 1.89 -20.42 -17.46
N ARG A 14 3.20 -20.47 -17.24
CA ARG A 14 3.86 -21.50 -16.41
C ARG A 14 3.39 -21.42 -14.95
N ALA A 15 3.35 -20.20 -14.39
CA ALA A 15 2.89 -19.99 -13.02
C ALA A 15 1.42 -20.40 -12.84
N LYS A 16 0.55 -20.11 -13.81
CA LYS A 16 -0.85 -20.57 -13.83
C LYS A 16 -0.97 -22.10 -13.94
N ALA A 17 0.00 -22.76 -14.57
CA ALA A 17 0.09 -24.22 -14.65
C ALA A 17 0.66 -24.84 -13.36
N GLY A 18 0.94 -24.05 -12.31
CA GLY A 18 1.43 -24.55 -11.02
C GLY A 18 2.94 -24.50 -10.84
N ASP A 19 3.69 -23.87 -11.75
CA ASP A 19 5.13 -23.68 -11.61
C ASP A 19 5.43 -22.58 -10.58
N GLY A 20 5.76 -23.01 -9.34
CA GLY A 20 6.08 -22.12 -8.23
C GLY A 20 7.28 -21.21 -8.50
N ARG A 21 8.30 -21.71 -9.23
CA ARG A 21 9.48 -20.93 -9.60
C ARG A 21 9.13 -19.79 -10.56
N ALA A 22 8.30 -20.08 -11.56
CA ALA A 22 7.82 -19.04 -12.46
C ALA A 22 7.01 -17.97 -11.71
N PHE A 23 6.24 -18.35 -10.69
CA PHE A 23 5.54 -17.39 -9.83
C PHE A 23 6.50 -16.55 -8.98
N GLU A 24 7.52 -17.15 -8.38
CA GLU A 24 8.55 -16.43 -7.63
C GLU A 24 9.25 -15.39 -8.51
N GLU A 25 9.62 -15.77 -9.74
CA GLU A 25 10.23 -14.87 -10.73
C GLU A 25 9.32 -13.69 -11.09
N LEU A 26 8.00 -13.92 -11.18
CA LEU A 26 7.00 -12.86 -11.40
C LEU A 26 6.84 -11.92 -10.22
N MET A 27 6.90 -12.45 -8.98
CA MET A 27 6.67 -11.68 -7.77
C MET A 27 7.91 -10.93 -7.29
N ALA A 28 9.11 -11.44 -7.55
CA ALA A 28 10.36 -10.88 -7.04
C ALA A 28 10.48 -9.35 -7.24
N PRO A 29 10.21 -8.76 -8.42
CA PRO A 29 10.28 -7.31 -8.60
C PRO A 29 9.16 -6.54 -7.91
N LEU A 30 8.13 -7.23 -7.41
CA LEU A 30 6.96 -6.63 -6.79
C LEU A 30 7.01 -6.64 -5.25
N VAL A 31 7.91 -7.43 -4.66
CA VAL A 31 8.02 -7.59 -3.19
C VAL A 31 8.39 -6.26 -2.53
N ASP A 32 9.42 -5.56 -3.05
CA ASP A 32 9.88 -4.30 -2.46
C ASP A 32 8.82 -3.18 -2.54
N PRO A 33 8.18 -2.91 -3.69
CA PRO A 33 7.04 -1.98 -3.74
C PRO A 33 5.89 -2.37 -2.81
N ALA A 34 5.57 -3.66 -2.70
CA ALA A 34 4.53 -4.17 -1.82
C ALA A 34 4.87 -3.93 -0.34
N PHE A 35 6.11 -4.21 0.05
CA PHE A 35 6.59 -3.96 1.40
C PHE A 35 6.55 -2.47 1.77
N ARG A 36 7.01 -1.59 0.87
CA ARG A 36 6.92 -0.13 1.08
C ARG A 36 5.48 0.34 1.27
N LEU A 37 4.55 -0.15 0.46
CA LEU A 37 3.13 0.15 0.63
C LEU A 37 2.62 -0.36 1.98
N ALA A 38 2.92 -1.61 2.35
CA ALA A 38 2.49 -2.20 3.60
C ALA A 38 3.08 -1.46 4.81
N MET A 39 4.37 -1.08 4.78
CA MET A 39 5.01 -0.26 5.81
C MET A 39 4.32 1.10 5.97
N THR A 40 4.00 1.77 4.87
CA THR A 40 3.25 3.04 4.91
C THR A 40 1.87 2.85 5.56
N MET A 41 1.20 1.73 5.27
CA MET A 41 -0.14 1.47 5.76
C MET A 41 -0.19 0.93 7.19
N LEU A 42 0.78 0.17 7.64
CA LEU A 42 0.75 -0.54 8.93
C LEU A 42 1.68 0.07 9.97
N LYS A 43 2.72 0.80 9.57
CA LYS A 43 3.76 1.41 10.43
C LYS A 43 4.39 0.41 11.43
N ASP A 44 4.44 -0.85 11.04
CA ASP A 44 4.90 -1.98 11.83
C ASP A 44 5.57 -2.96 10.87
N ARG A 45 6.87 -3.17 11.03
CA ARG A 45 7.69 -3.98 10.13
C ARG A 45 7.19 -5.42 10.04
N GLN A 46 6.97 -6.05 11.19
CA GLN A 46 6.54 -7.45 11.23
C GLN A 46 5.16 -7.62 10.56
N ALA A 47 4.22 -6.75 10.89
CA ALA A 47 2.90 -6.78 10.26
C ALA A 47 2.96 -6.49 8.74
N ALA A 48 3.90 -5.66 8.29
CA ALA A 48 4.09 -5.40 6.87
C ALA A 48 4.66 -6.64 6.14
N GLU A 49 5.66 -7.29 6.72
CA GLU A 49 6.23 -8.54 6.21
C GLU A 49 5.15 -9.64 6.11
N ASP A 50 4.39 -9.84 7.18
CA ASP A 50 3.29 -10.82 7.23
C ASP A 50 2.20 -10.51 6.20
N ALA A 51 1.83 -9.23 6.05
CA ALA A 51 0.83 -8.81 5.08
C ALA A 51 1.28 -9.05 3.62
N VAL A 52 2.56 -8.85 3.31
CA VAL A 52 3.11 -9.11 1.97
C VAL A 52 3.15 -10.62 1.71
N GLN A 53 3.57 -11.43 2.67
CA GLN A 53 3.59 -12.89 2.56
C GLN A 53 2.17 -13.46 2.32
N GLU A 54 1.20 -13.04 3.14
CA GLU A 54 -0.19 -13.49 2.97
C GLU A 54 -0.77 -13.01 1.63
N SER A 55 -0.38 -11.81 1.18
CA SER A 55 -0.77 -11.29 -0.14
C SER A 55 -0.17 -12.12 -1.29
N ALA A 56 1.07 -12.58 -1.16
CA ALA A 56 1.69 -13.46 -2.15
C ALA A 56 0.97 -14.83 -2.22
N LEU A 57 0.58 -15.38 -1.07
CA LEU A 57 -0.22 -16.61 -1.03
C LEU A 57 -1.61 -16.41 -1.65
N LYS A 58 -2.27 -15.27 -1.41
CA LYS A 58 -3.54 -14.92 -2.06
C LYS A 58 -3.36 -14.74 -3.56
N ALA A 59 -2.29 -14.06 -3.98
CA ALA A 59 -1.97 -13.89 -5.39
C ALA A 59 -1.77 -15.24 -6.09
N TRP A 60 -1.03 -16.18 -5.47
CA TRP A 60 -0.86 -17.53 -5.98
C TRP A 60 -2.19 -18.26 -6.17
N ARG A 61 -3.05 -18.25 -5.14
CA ARG A 61 -4.37 -18.93 -5.17
C ARG A 61 -5.34 -18.33 -6.20
N HIS A 62 -5.15 -17.08 -6.60
CA HIS A 62 -6.04 -16.35 -7.51
C HIS A 62 -5.39 -15.95 -8.83
N LEU A 63 -4.21 -16.52 -9.13
CA LEU A 63 -3.45 -16.20 -10.34
C LEU A 63 -4.22 -16.59 -11.62
N ASP A 64 -5.04 -17.61 -11.55
CA ASP A 64 -5.95 -18.06 -12.61
C ASP A 64 -6.92 -16.93 -13.05
N ARG A 65 -7.34 -16.09 -12.12
CA ARG A 65 -8.24 -14.95 -12.35
C ARG A 65 -7.53 -13.72 -12.91
N PHE A 66 -6.21 -13.71 -12.88
CA PHE A 66 -5.45 -12.60 -13.44
C PHE A 66 -5.59 -12.61 -14.98
N ARG A 67 -6.02 -11.48 -15.56
CA ARG A 67 -6.21 -11.35 -17.01
C ARG A 67 -4.87 -11.07 -17.69
N SER A 68 -4.49 -11.89 -18.66
CA SER A 68 -3.34 -11.63 -19.54
C SER A 68 -3.48 -10.25 -20.20
N GLY A 69 -2.36 -9.58 -20.41
CA GLY A 69 -2.35 -8.21 -20.94
C GLY A 69 -2.66 -7.11 -19.92
N SER A 70 -3.01 -7.46 -18.65
CA SER A 70 -3.12 -6.49 -17.57
C SER A 70 -1.79 -6.28 -16.87
N SER A 71 -1.58 -5.12 -16.22
CA SER A 71 -0.39 -4.89 -15.41
C SER A 71 -0.46 -5.70 -14.10
N LEU A 72 0.56 -6.56 -13.87
CA LEU A 72 0.66 -7.40 -12.68
C LEU A 72 0.89 -6.57 -11.41
N ARG A 73 1.64 -5.46 -11.53
CA ARG A 73 2.01 -4.60 -10.42
C ARG A 73 0.79 -4.02 -9.69
N PRO A 74 -0.14 -3.28 -10.33
CA PRO A 74 -1.30 -2.75 -9.63
C PRO A 74 -2.27 -3.84 -9.15
N TRP A 75 -2.35 -4.98 -9.84
CA TRP A 75 -3.13 -6.11 -9.38
C TRP A 75 -2.60 -6.65 -8.05
N PHE A 76 -1.28 -6.93 -7.95
CA PHE A 76 -0.67 -7.41 -6.71
C PHE A 76 -0.76 -6.37 -5.59
N LEU A 77 -0.44 -5.10 -5.88
CA LEU A 77 -0.56 -4.02 -4.89
C LEU A 77 -1.99 -3.83 -4.38
N SER A 78 -3.02 -4.13 -5.19
CA SER A 78 -4.41 -4.11 -4.71
C SER A 78 -4.69 -5.20 -3.67
N ILE A 79 -4.11 -6.38 -3.84
CA ILE A 79 -4.19 -7.47 -2.85
C ILE A 79 -3.51 -7.05 -1.55
N VAL A 80 -2.30 -6.47 -1.64
CA VAL A 80 -1.55 -5.95 -0.47
C VAL A 80 -2.32 -4.85 0.25
N ALA A 81 -2.86 -3.87 -0.47
CA ALA A 81 -3.64 -2.79 0.13
C ALA A 81 -4.90 -3.32 0.84
N ASN A 82 -5.56 -4.32 0.27
CA ASN A 82 -6.71 -4.97 0.92
C ASN A 82 -6.28 -5.72 2.18
N GLN A 83 -5.20 -6.51 2.11
CA GLN A 83 -4.65 -7.23 3.27
C GLN A 83 -4.29 -6.28 4.41
N CYS A 84 -3.62 -5.16 4.11
CA CYS A 84 -3.31 -4.15 5.12
C CYS A 84 -4.57 -3.54 5.77
N ARG A 85 -5.64 -3.32 5.00
CA ARG A 85 -6.92 -2.85 5.55
C ARG A 85 -7.55 -3.89 6.48
N ASP A 86 -7.48 -5.17 6.14
CA ASP A 86 -8.00 -6.27 6.96
C ASP A 86 -7.22 -6.42 8.28
N VAL A 87 -5.88 -6.38 8.23
CA VAL A 87 -5.01 -6.39 9.43
C VAL A 87 -5.38 -5.26 10.38
N ARG A 88 -5.59 -4.05 9.85
CA ARG A 88 -5.98 -2.90 10.69
C ARG A 88 -7.37 -3.05 11.27
N ARG A 89 -8.32 -3.54 10.49
CA ARG A 89 -9.67 -3.80 10.97
C ARG A 89 -9.62 -4.80 12.11
N ALA A 90 -8.85 -5.88 11.98
CA ALA A 90 -8.68 -6.88 13.04
C ALA A 90 -8.03 -6.27 14.29
N ARG A 91 -6.99 -5.43 14.15
CA ARG A 91 -6.37 -4.70 15.27
C ARG A 91 -7.37 -3.73 15.95
N TRP A 92 -8.18 -3.02 15.18
CA TRP A 92 -9.22 -2.13 15.72
C TRP A 92 -10.22 -2.90 16.59
N TRP A 93 -10.73 -4.04 16.13
CA TRP A 93 -11.63 -4.88 16.92
C TRP A 93 -10.95 -5.48 18.15
N GLY A 94 -9.67 -5.83 18.06
CA GLY A 94 -8.86 -6.29 19.20
C GLY A 94 -8.69 -5.18 20.24
N VAL A 95 -8.35 -3.97 19.81
CA VAL A 95 -8.18 -2.79 20.68
C VAL A 95 -9.51 -2.38 21.33
N GLN A 96 -10.63 -2.42 20.62
CA GLN A 96 -11.94 -2.14 21.24
C GLN A 96 -12.29 -3.14 22.35
N ARG A 97 -11.96 -4.41 22.19
CA ARG A 97 -12.15 -5.40 23.27
C ARG A 97 -11.19 -5.20 24.45
N LEU A 98 -9.98 -4.66 24.21
CA LEU A 98 -9.00 -4.37 25.26
C LEU A 98 -9.17 -2.96 25.84
N ALA A 99 -9.72 -1.99 25.10
CA ALA A 99 -9.92 -0.63 25.58
C ALA A 99 -10.96 -0.53 26.70
N GLU A 100 -11.76 -1.56 26.93
CA GLU A 100 -12.51 -1.72 28.17
C GLU A 100 -11.60 -1.98 29.39
N ILE A 101 -10.29 -2.28 29.19
CA ILE A 101 -9.37 -2.70 30.23
C ILE A 101 -8.12 -1.82 30.36
N VAL A 102 -7.67 -1.06 29.33
CA VAL A 102 -6.40 -0.31 29.37
C VAL A 102 -6.49 1.05 28.68
N GLN A 103 -6.12 2.11 29.41
CA GLN A 103 -5.91 3.46 28.89
C GLN A 103 -4.72 3.51 27.93
N ARG A 104 -4.88 4.24 26.81
CA ARG A 104 -3.86 4.45 25.78
C ARG A 104 -2.58 5.06 26.37
N PRO A 105 -1.38 4.57 26.02
CA PRO A 105 -0.15 5.33 26.28
C PRO A 105 -0.09 6.56 25.38
N ALA A 106 0.23 7.69 25.96
CA ALA A 106 0.48 8.94 25.25
C ALA A 106 1.74 8.84 24.38
N HIS A 107 1.69 9.42 23.19
CA HIS A 107 2.84 9.54 22.30
C HIS A 107 3.84 10.54 22.88
N ASP A 108 5.10 10.14 22.95
CA ASP A 108 6.19 10.96 23.51
C ASP A 108 6.62 12.05 22.50
N ASP A 109 6.37 13.31 22.87
CA ASP A 109 6.60 14.52 22.05
C ASP A 109 8.06 15.02 22.12
N ARG A 110 9.04 14.25 21.71
CA ARG A 110 10.45 14.70 21.81
C ARG A 110 11.26 14.56 20.54
N TRP A 111 10.90 15.25 19.44
CA TRP A 111 11.86 15.48 18.32
C TRP A 111 11.43 16.69 17.49
N ALA A 112 11.81 17.88 17.91
CA ALA A 112 11.17 19.13 17.47
C ALA A 112 11.80 19.88 16.29
N GLU A 113 12.76 19.36 15.51
CA GLU A 113 13.44 20.19 14.48
C GLU A 113 13.69 19.56 13.10
N ARG A 114 13.26 18.30 12.86
CA ARG A 114 13.09 17.76 11.51
C ARG A 114 11.64 17.40 11.23
N MET A 115 10.77 18.11 11.85
CA MET A 115 9.43 17.69 12.29
C MET A 115 8.29 17.93 11.32
N ASP A 116 8.43 18.67 10.23
CA ASP A 116 7.19 19.12 9.58
C ASP A 116 6.55 18.05 8.70
N LEU A 117 7.31 17.33 7.88
CA LEU A 117 6.71 16.39 6.94
C LEU A 117 6.41 15.02 7.56
N ASP A 118 7.35 14.42 8.30
CA ASP A 118 7.16 13.08 8.89
C ASP A 118 6.06 13.10 9.95
N ALA A 119 6.05 14.11 10.82
CA ALA A 119 5.00 14.31 11.80
C ALA A 119 3.64 14.64 11.16
N ALA A 120 3.64 15.37 10.04
CA ALA A 120 2.45 15.65 9.27
C ALA A 120 1.89 14.38 8.60
N LEU A 121 2.78 13.57 8.02
CA LEU A 121 2.41 12.26 7.46
C LEU A 121 1.88 11.33 8.54
N ASP A 122 2.44 11.38 9.75
CA ASP A 122 1.98 10.57 10.89
C ASP A 122 0.57 10.91 11.35
N ARG A 123 0.16 12.16 11.20
CA ARG A 123 -1.20 12.63 11.52
C ARG A 123 -2.21 12.36 10.43
N LEU A 124 -1.76 12.06 9.20
CA LEU A 124 -2.67 11.81 8.10
C LEU A 124 -3.49 10.52 8.32
N PRO A 125 -4.78 10.56 7.97
CA PRO A 125 -5.57 9.34 7.82
C PRO A 125 -4.91 8.40 6.81
N GLN A 126 -4.93 7.10 7.10
CA GLN A 126 -4.18 6.13 6.29
C GLN A 126 -4.62 6.01 4.84
N HIS A 127 -5.91 6.28 4.54
CA HIS A 127 -6.34 6.31 3.15
C HIS A 127 -5.68 7.46 2.37
N HIS A 128 -5.27 8.54 3.05
CA HIS A 128 -4.44 9.60 2.47
C HIS A 128 -2.98 9.15 2.31
N LEU A 129 -2.41 8.49 3.32
CA LEU A 129 -1.05 7.94 3.22
C LEU A 129 -0.94 6.91 2.09
N ALA A 130 -1.90 6.01 1.97
CA ALA A 130 -1.91 4.99 0.93
C ALA A 130 -1.91 5.62 -0.48
N VAL A 131 -2.77 6.61 -0.73
CA VAL A 131 -2.83 7.25 -2.06
C VAL A 131 -1.57 8.04 -2.38
N LEU A 132 -0.99 8.75 -1.40
CA LEU A 132 0.27 9.48 -1.58
C LEU A 132 1.44 8.53 -1.81
N SER A 133 1.51 7.42 -1.07
CA SER A 133 2.53 6.40 -1.27
C SER A 133 2.45 5.78 -2.66
N LEU A 134 1.26 5.42 -3.13
CA LEU A 134 1.10 4.85 -4.47
C LEU A 134 1.53 5.82 -5.57
N TYR A 135 1.15 7.09 -5.46
CA TYR A 135 1.38 8.07 -6.51
C TYR A 135 2.80 8.67 -6.47
N TYR A 136 3.29 9.12 -5.30
CA TYR A 136 4.57 9.82 -5.18
C TYR A 136 5.73 8.91 -4.79
N HIS A 137 5.51 7.89 -3.96
CA HIS A 137 6.59 7.05 -3.48
C HIS A 137 6.82 5.82 -4.39
N LEU A 138 5.75 5.24 -4.92
CA LEU A 138 5.82 4.10 -5.85
C LEU A 138 5.72 4.53 -7.33
N ASP A 139 5.55 5.83 -7.59
CA ASP A 139 5.50 6.41 -8.94
C ASP A 139 4.52 5.69 -9.89
N LEU A 140 3.32 5.38 -9.36
CA LEU A 140 2.28 4.73 -10.15
C LEU A 140 1.50 5.77 -10.96
N PRO A 141 1.23 5.51 -12.25
CA PRO A 141 0.32 6.34 -13.02
C PRO A 141 -1.10 6.32 -12.42
N ILE A 142 -1.86 7.36 -12.64
CA ILE A 142 -3.16 7.59 -11.96
C ILE A 142 -4.18 6.47 -12.19
N ASP A 143 -4.18 5.85 -13.36
CA ASP A 143 -5.03 4.72 -13.69
C ASP A 143 -4.65 3.47 -12.88
N GLU A 144 -3.36 3.26 -12.62
CA GLU A 144 -2.89 2.17 -11.74
C GLU A 144 -3.22 2.46 -10.28
N VAL A 145 -3.04 3.69 -9.80
CA VAL A 145 -3.48 4.11 -8.47
C VAL A 145 -4.98 3.85 -8.29
N ALA A 146 -5.80 4.23 -9.28
CA ALA A 146 -7.24 4.00 -9.28
C ALA A 146 -7.57 2.49 -9.16
N ARG A 147 -6.86 1.64 -9.93
CA ARG A 147 -7.01 0.18 -9.86
C ARG A 147 -6.67 -0.38 -8.48
N VAL A 148 -5.54 0.04 -7.88
CA VAL A 148 -5.13 -0.40 -6.54
C VAL A 148 -6.15 0.01 -5.48
N LEU A 149 -6.71 1.21 -5.60
CA LEU A 149 -7.66 1.76 -4.63
C LEU A 149 -9.11 1.33 -4.89
N GLY A 150 -9.39 0.65 -5.99
CA GLY A 150 -10.74 0.23 -6.39
C GLY A 150 -11.67 1.41 -6.64
N CYS A 151 -11.21 2.45 -7.34
CA CYS A 151 -11.98 3.65 -7.66
C CYS A 151 -11.73 4.12 -9.09
N SER A 152 -12.46 5.14 -9.54
CA SER A 152 -12.21 5.79 -10.82
C SER A 152 -10.93 6.66 -10.76
N GLU A 153 -10.34 6.99 -11.90
CA GLU A 153 -9.22 7.93 -11.97
C GLU A 153 -9.56 9.30 -11.37
N ALA A 154 -10.76 9.81 -11.64
CA ALA A 154 -11.24 11.06 -11.04
C ALA A 154 -11.29 10.94 -9.51
N GLY A 155 -11.75 9.78 -8.98
CA GLY A 155 -11.74 9.47 -7.56
C GLY A 155 -10.33 9.40 -6.98
N ALA A 156 -9.36 8.83 -7.71
CA ALA A 156 -7.97 8.79 -7.30
C ALA A 156 -7.36 10.20 -7.23
N ARG A 157 -7.56 11.05 -8.28
CA ARG A 157 -7.12 12.45 -8.29
C ARG A 157 -7.72 13.24 -7.11
N GLN A 158 -9.00 13.05 -6.83
CA GLN A 158 -9.66 13.73 -5.71
C GLN A 158 -9.08 13.28 -4.35
N ARG A 159 -8.75 11.99 -4.18
CA ARG A 159 -8.10 11.48 -2.96
C ARG A 159 -6.70 12.05 -2.78
N ILE A 160 -5.89 12.14 -3.86
CA ILE A 160 -4.58 12.79 -3.84
C ILE A 160 -4.74 14.27 -3.42
N HIS A 161 -5.64 15.00 -4.06
CA HIS A 161 -5.88 16.40 -3.73
C HIS A 161 -6.26 16.59 -2.26
N ARG A 162 -7.19 15.80 -1.73
CA ARG A 162 -7.60 15.86 -0.30
C ARG A 162 -6.43 15.54 0.63
N ALA A 163 -5.59 14.57 0.28
CA ALA A 163 -4.43 14.22 1.06
C ALA A 163 -3.40 15.37 1.10
N LEU A 164 -3.16 16.03 -0.03
CA LEU A 164 -2.27 17.20 -0.11
C LEU A 164 -2.84 18.40 0.67
N VAL A 165 -4.15 18.63 0.60
CA VAL A 165 -4.80 19.69 1.38
C VAL A 165 -4.67 19.41 2.88
N ALA A 166 -4.79 18.15 3.30
CA ALA A 166 -4.64 17.76 4.70
C ALA A 166 -3.18 17.88 5.20
N LEU A 167 -2.18 17.81 4.31
CA LEU A 167 -0.77 18.06 4.63
C LEU A 167 -0.42 19.56 4.74
N ARG A 168 -1.15 20.43 4.06
CA ARG A 168 -0.81 21.85 3.91
C ARG A 168 -0.61 22.61 5.25
N PRO A 169 -1.44 22.42 6.31
CA PRO A 169 -1.25 23.11 7.58
C PRO A 169 0.09 22.81 8.25
N ALA A 170 0.66 21.64 8.01
CA ALA A 170 1.92 21.22 8.59
C ALA A 170 3.15 21.64 7.77
N MET A 171 2.96 22.12 6.54
CA MET A 171 4.02 22.58 5.63
C MET A 171 4.18 24.11 5.63
N LEU A 172 3.28 24.85 6.23
CA LEU A 172 3.36 26.30 6.38
C LEU A 172 3.66 26.61 7.84
N PRO A 173 4.87 27.09 8.20
CA PRO A 173 5.07 27.65 9.53
C PRO A 173 4.10 28.81 9.68
N GLU A 174 3.41 28.87 10.83
CA GLU A 174 2.64 30.06 11.19
C GLU A 174 3.63 31.24 11.19
N VAL A 175 3.51 32.10 10.20
CA VAL A 175 4.11 33.42 10.23
C VAL A 175 3.27 34.22 11.22
N ASN A 176 3.59 34.05 12.52
CA ASN A 176 3.11 34.95 13.54
C ASN A 176 3.78 36.32 13.31
N GLY A 177 2.98 37.26 12.78
CA GLY A 177 3.29 38.69 12.76
C GLY A 177 3.22 39.28 14.14
#